data_52c90d0f7d48d475fa55e402afa6ad5c
#
_entry.id   52c90d0f7d48d475fa55e402afa6ad5c
#
_cell.length_a   1.000
_cell.length_b   1.000
_cell.length_c   1.000
_cell.angle_alpha   90.00
_cell.angle_beta   90.00
_cell.angle_gamma   90.00
#
_symmetry.space_group_name_H-M   'P 1'
#
loop_
_entity.id
_entity.type
_entity.pdbx_description
1 polymer ?
#
loop_
_entity_poly.entity_id
_entity_poly.type
_entity_poly.pdbx_seq_one_letter_code
_entity_poly.pdbx_strand_id
1 'polypeptide(L)'
;MIQVAKKADGSYEVTELFKKPEFGSHTQPPILYKDHFYVQYTTNERRDGLVCMSMTGEVKWKTGQNPAFVKGGAILADGLILATDGSKKLYLIEPDPAGFKPLASAELMDAGNNWAPIALSDGKLLIRDQKKLIVVQVGQQGR
;
A
#
# COMPACT_ATOMS: atom_id res chain seq x y z
N MET A 1 16.14 -3.10 2.39
CA MET A 1 15.80 -2.88 3.83
C MET A 1 17.08 -2.58 4.58
N ILE A 2 17.05 -1.62 5.46
CA ILE A 2 18.14 -1.30 6.39
C ILE A 2 17.67 -1.46 7.82
N GLN A 3 18.58 -1.78 8.70
CA GLN A 3 18.41 -1.74 10.15
C GLN A 3 19.24 -0.58 10.70
N VAL A 4 18.65 0.17 11.64
CA VAL A 4 19.35 1.23 12.36
C VAL A 4 19.35 0.84 13.84
N ALA A 5 20.54 0.71 14.43
CA ALA A 5 20.71 0.37 15.83
C ALA A 5 21.48 1.47 16.56
N LYS A 6 21.07 1.83 17.78
CA LYS A 6 21.81 2.75 18.65
C LYS A 6 22.88 1.98 19.39
N LYS A 7 24.12 2.46 19.34
CA LYS A 7 25.28 1.90 20.09
C LYS A 7 25.35 2.43 21.52
N ALA A 8 26.13 1.77 22.35
CA ALA A 8 26.32 2.16 23.75
C ALA A 8 26.95 3.55 23.91
N ASP A 9 27.77 4.00 22.95
CA ASP A 9 28.37 5.33 22.89
C ASP A 9 27.42 6.45 22.42
N GLY A 10 26.13 6.09 22.12
CA GLY A 10 25.10 7.01 21.62
C GLY A 10 25.10 7.21 20.11
N SER A 11 26.10 6.70 19.39
CA SER A 11 26.12 6.72 17.92
C SER A 11 25.11 5.72 17.32
N TYR A 12 24.90 5.80 15.98
CA TYR A 12 24.02 4.88 15.26
C TYR A 12 24.80 4.07 14.25
N GLU A 13 24.43 2.81 14.15
CA GLU A 13 24.93 1.90 13.11
C GLU A 13 23.82 1.59 12.13
N VAL A 14 24.17 1.58 10.83
CA VAL A 14 23.28 1.24 9.74
C VAL A 14 23.77 -0.04 9.09
N THR A 15 22.91 -1.06 9.05
CA THR A 15 23.19 -2.35 8.40
C THR A 15 22.22 -2.54 7.25
N GLU A 16 22.72 -2.82 6.04
CA GLU A 16 21.86 -3.26 4.93
C GLU A 16 21.52 -4.73 5.13
N LEU A 17 20.22 -5.03 5.30
CA LEU A 17 19.72 -6.38 5.46
C LEU A 17 19.47 -7.04 4.11
N PHE A 18 18.87 -6.31 3.17
CA PHE A 18 18.76 -6.71 1.76
C PHE A 18 18.44 -5.51 0.87
N LYS A 19 18.77 -5.68 -0.41
CA LYS A 19 18.44 -4.75 -1.49
C LYS A 19 17.75 -5.49 -2.63
N LYS A 20 16.66 -4.95 -3.14
CA LYS A 20 15.92 -5.44 -4.31
C LYS A 20 15.94 -4.36 -5.38
N PRO A 21 16.95 -4.35 -6.27
CA PRO A 21 17.11 -3.29 -7.26
C PRO A 21 15.96 -3.23 -8.27
N GLU A 22 15.33 -4.38 -8.52
CA GLU A 22 14.14 -4.49 -9.37
C GLU A 22 12.84 -4.05 -8.69
N PHE A 23 12.88 -3.70 -7.39
CA PHE A 23 11.71 -3.41 -6.59
C PHE A 23 11.62 -1.93 -6.23
N GLY A 24 10.53 -1.28 -6.58
CA GLY A 24 10.32 0.13 -6.24
C GLY A 24 8.87 0.56 -6.33
N SER A 25 8.46 1.43 -5.41
CA SER A 25 7.20 2.13 -5.46
C SER A 25 7.46 3.60 -5.76
N HIS A 26 6.67 4.19 -6.66
CA HIS A 26 6.85 5.59 -7.05
C HIS A 26 6.30 6.58 -6.03
N THR A 27 5.21 6.23 -5.35
CA THR A 27 4.38 7.19 -4.63
C THR A 27 4.11 6.83 -3.19
N GLN A 28 4.24 5.56 -2.82
CA GLN A 28 3.80 5.08 -1.51
C GLN A 28 4.87 4.23 -0.83
N PRO A 29 5.08 4.40 0.48
CA PRO A 29 5.90 3.47 1.25
C PRO A 29 5.20 2.11 1.35
N PRO A 30 5.96 1.02 1.53
CA PRO A 30 5.39 -0.28 1.90
C PRO A 30 4.65 -0.20 3.23
N ILE A 31 3.55 -0.94 3.35
CA ILE A 31 2.88 -1.21 4.62
C ILE A 31 3.52 -2.46 5.23
N LEU A 32 4.04 -2.35 6.44
CA LEU A 32 4.50 -3.50 7.21
C LEU A 32 3.37 -3.98 8.12
N TYR A 33 2.96 -5.23 7.99
CA TYR A 33 1.97 -5.86 8.84
C TYR A 33 2.25 -7.35 9.03
N LYS A 34 2.32 -7.81 10.29
CA LYS A 34 2.58 -9.21 10.66
C LYS A 34 3.74 -9.83 9.86
N ASP A 35 4.91 -9.19 9.93
CA ASP A 35 6.17 -9.61 9.29
C ASP A 35 6.12 -9.72 7.76
N HIS A 36 5.17 -9.04 7.13
CA HIS A 36 5.07 -8.95 5.67
C HIS A 36 4.91 -7.50 5.21
N PHE A 37 5.54 -7.19 4.09
CA PHE A 37 5.35 -5.93 3.38
C PHE A 37 4.25 -6.09 2.34
N TYR A 38 3.35 -5.10 2.29
CA TYR A 38 2.35 -4.93 1.24
C TYR A 38 2.63 -3.63 0.54
N VAL A 39 2.88 -3.68 -0.76
CA VAL A 39 3.31 -2.51 -1.52
C VAL A 39 2.77 -2.53 -2.94
N GLN A 40 2.32 -1.37 -3.39
CA GLN A 40 2.01 -1.18 -4.80
C GLN A 40 3.32 -1.02 -5.57
N TYR A 41 3.61 -2.01 -6.38
CA TYR A 41 4.85 -2.11 -7.11
C TYR A 41 4.65 -1.77 -8.58
N THR A 42 5.11 -0.62 -8.96
CA THR A 42 5.07 -0.16 -10.35
C THR A 42 6.30 0.66 -10.63
N THR A 43 7.14 0.16 -11.51
CA THR A 43 8.17 0.94 -12.21
C THR A 43 7.66 1.27 -13.62
N ASN A 44 8.40 2.05 -14.38
CA ASN A 44 8.05 2.31 -15.78
C ASN A 44 8.05 1.04 -16.64
N GLU A 45 8.83 0.04 -16.24
CA GLU A 45 9.04 -1.21 -16.96
C GLU A 45 8.20 -2.37 -16.41
N ARG A 46 7.84 -2.33 -15.14
CA ARG A 46 7.15 -3.41 -14.43
C ARG A 46 5.84 -2.94 -13.84
N ARG A 47 4.83 -3.78 -13.99
CA ARG A 47 3.49 -3.57 -13.42
C ARG A 47 3.09 -4.81 -12.63
N ASP A 48 3.76 -5.01 -11.51
CA ASP A 48 3.53 -6.17 -10.65
C ASP A 48 2.26 -6.05 -9.79
N GLY A 49 1.65 -4.86 -9.77
CA GLY A 49 0.42 -4.62 -9.04
C GLY A 49 0.65 -4.46 -7.54
N LEU A 50 -0.25 -4.98 -6.72
CA LEU A 50 -0.03 -5.11 -5.28
C LEU A 50 0.80 -6.36 -5.02
N VAL A 51 1.83 -6.22 -4.20
CA VAL A 51 2.79 -7.28 -3.89
C VAL A 51 2.83 -7.51 -2.39
N CYS A 52 2.80 -8.78 -1.97
CA CYS A 52 3.16 -9.20 -0.63
C CYS A 52 4.57 -9.78 -0.62
N MET A 53 5.38 -9.38 0.34
CA MET A 53 6.77 -9.78 0.48
C MET A 53 7.12 -10.03 1.95
N SER A 54 7.94 -11.05 2.22
CA SER A 54 8.44 -11.31 3.57
C SER A 54 9.46 -10.26 4.02
N MET A 55 9.81 -10.30 5.32
CA MET A 55 10.88 -9.47 5.89
C MET A 55 12.28 -9.76 5.31
N THR A 56 12.45 -10.88 4.61
CA THR A 56 13.71 -11.24 3.91
C THR A 56 13.72 -10.83 2.44
N GLY A 57 12.63 -10.21 1.97
CA GLY A 57 12.50 -9.78 0.58
C GLY A 57 12.02 -10.87 -0.38
N GLU A 58 11.52 -12.00 0.12
CA GLU A 58 10.88 -13.04 -0.70
C GLU A 58 9.48 -12.60 -1.09
N VAL A 59 9.19 -12.55 -2.39
CA VAL A 59 7.84 -12.26 -2.89
C VAL A 59 6.94 -13.47 -2.64
N LYS A 60 5.86 -13.28 -1.87
CA LYS A 60 4.85 -14.31 -1.59
C LYS A 60 3.83 -14.39 -2.71
N TRP A 61 3.31 -13.24 -3.13
CA TRP A 61 2.39 -13.12 -4.25
C TRP A 61 2.39 -11.71 -4.83
N LYS A 62 1.81 -11.57 -6.02
CA LYS A 62 1.56 -10.31 -6.70
C LYS A 62 0.29 -10.39 -7.53
N THR A 63 -0.46 -9.29 -7.62
CA THR A 63 -1.70 -9.24 -8.41
C THR A 63 -1.44 -9.11 -9.90
N GLY A 64 -0.30 -8.58 -10.30
CA GLY A 64 0.01 -8.31 -11.70
C GLY A 64 -0.94 -7.26 -12.30
N GLN A 65 -1.59 -7.63 -13.39
CA GLN A 65 -2.53 -6.76 -14.10
C GLN A 65 -4.00 -7.00 -13.71
N ASN A 66 -4.28 -7.99 -12.86
CA ASN A 66 -5.66 -8.33 -12.49
C ASN A 66 -5.79 -8.64 -10.98
N PRO A 67 -6.19 -7.65 -10.16
CA PRO A 67 -6.32 -6.23 -10.52
C PRO A 67 -4.97 -5.53 -10.66
N ALA A 68 -4.92 -4.54 -11.55
CA ALA A 68 -3.77 -3.66 -11.66
C ALA A 68 -3.78 -2.64 -10.50
N PHE A 69 -2.69 -2.55 -9.76
CA PHE A 69 -2.41 -1.46 -8.85
C PHE A 69 -1.21 -0.68 -9.41
N VAL A 70 -1.40 0.59 -9.71
CA VAL A 70 -0.37 1.36 -10.43
C VAL A 70 0.40 2.28 -9.48
N LYS A 71 -0.21 3.35 -9.02
CA LYS A 71 0.45 4.39 -8.20
C LYS A 71 -0.52 4.94 -7.14
N GLY A 72 -1.47 4.14 -6.71
CA GLY A 72 -2.49 4.56 -5.75
C GLY A 72 -1.95 4.68 -4.32
N GLY A 73 -2.73 5.31 -3.46
CA GLY A 73 -2.48 5.36 -2.03
C GLY A 73 -2.92 4.08 -1.34
N ALA A 74 -2.25 3.74 -0.24
CA ALA A 74 -2.65 2.63 0.63
C ALA A 74 -2.39 2.96 2.09
N ILE A 75 -3.29 2.54 2.97
CA ILE A 75 -3.15 2.63 4.43
C ILE A 75 -3.63 1.35 5.09
N LEU A 76 -3.09 1.08 6.27
CA LEU A 76 -3.55 0.02 7.17
C LEU A 76 -4.42 0.64 8.27
N ALA A 77 -5.62 0.11 8.45
CA ALA A 77 -6.55 0.49 9.51
C ALA A 77 -7.31 -0.73 10.00
N ASP A 78 -7.41 -0.91 11.31
CA ASP A 78 -8.12 -2.03 11.95
C ASP A 78 -7.72 -3.42 11.39
N GLY A 79 -6.45 -3.59 11.04
CA GLY A 79 -5.94 -4.84 10.48
C GLY A 79 -6.29 -5.10 9.03
N LEU A 80 -6.93 -4.15 8.34
CA LEU A 80 -7.28 -4.20 6.92
C LEU A 80 -6.52 -3.14 6.13
N ILE A 81 -6.27 -3.41 4.86
CA ILE A 81 -5.66 -2.45 3.95
C ILE A 81 -6.76 -1.79 3.10
N LEU A 82 -6.80 -0.47 3.14
CA LEU A 82 -7.52 0.36 2.18
C LEU A 82 -6.52 0.80 1.11
N ALA A 83 -6.77 0.47 -0.14
CA ALA A 83 -5.87 0.79 -1.24
C ALA A 83 -6.63 1.26 -2.48
N THR A 84 -6.19 2.37 -3.07
CA THR A 84 -6.65 2.75 -4.42
C THR A 84 -5.78 2.09 -5.47
N ASP A 85 -6.35 1.76 -6.62
CA ASP A 85 -5.61 1.17 -7.75
C ASP A 85 -4.74 2.18 -8.53
N GLY A 86 -4.78 3.45 -8.11
CA GLY A 86 -4.12 4.55 -8.81
C GLY A 86 -4.92 5.11 -9.99
N SER A 87 -6.13 4.57 -10.23
CA SER A 87 -7.05 4.99 -11.28
C SER A 87 -8.41 5.33 -10.68
N LYS A 88 -9.34 4.39 -10.61
CA LYS A 88 -10.74 4.66 -10.25
C LYS A 88 -11.23 3.95 -9.01
N LYS A 89 -10.62 2.82 -8.65
CA LYS A 89 -11.16 1.91 -7.64
C LYS A 89 -10.45 2.05 -6.31
N LEU A 90 -11.24 1.93 -5.25
CA LEU A 90 -10.81 1.64 -3.89
C LEU A 90 -11.07 0.17 -3.58
N TYR A 91 -10.13 -0.47 -2.91
CA TYR A 91 -10.22 -1.84 -2.41
C TYR A 91 -10.11 -1.86 -0.89
N LEU A 92 -10.90 -2.73 -0.27
CA LEU A 92 -10.71 -3.18 1.10
C LEU A 92 -10.11 -4.58 1.03
N ILE A 93 -8.94 -4.79 1.64
CA ILE A 93 -8.14 -6.00 1.48
C ILE A 93 -7.80 -6.55 2.86
N GLU A 94 -8.01 -7.84 3.07
CA GLU A 94 -7.47 -8.56 4.22
C GLU A 94 -6.00 -8.90 3.91
N PRO A 95 -5.04 -8.41 4.72
CA PRO A 95 -3.63 -8.76 4.54
C PRO A 95 -3.40 -10.25 4.84
N ASP A 96 -3.09 -11.02 3.81
CA ASP A 96 -2.83 -12.45 3.90
C ASP A 96 -1.59 -12.80 3.07
N PRO A 97 -0.52 -13.40 3.66
CA PRO A 97 0.64 -13.82 2.89
C PRO A 97 0.39 -15.02 1.97
N ALA A 98 -0.72 -15.74 2.13
CA ALA A 98 -1.10 -16.86 1.28
C ALA A 98 -1.65 -16.41 -0.09
N GLY A 99 -2.19 -15.18 -0.19
CA GLY A 99 -2.74 -14.69 -1.45
C GLY A 99 -3.42 -13.34 -1.34
N PHE A 100 -3.76 -12.74 -2.48
CA PHE A 100 -4.56 -11.53 -2.56
C PHE A 100 -6.01 -11.81 -2.16
N LYS A 101 -6.49 -11.12 -1.12
CA LYS A 101 -7.81 -11.37 -0.53
C LYS A 101 -8.63 -10.07 -0.43
N PRO A 102 -9.24 -9.62 -1.54
CA PRO A 102 -10.12 -8.47 -1.50
C PRO A 102 -11.44 -8.83 -0.82
N LEU A 103 -11.86 -8.02 0.16
CA LEU A 103 -13.14 -8.13 0.84
C LEU A 103 -14.24 -7.33 0.14
N ALA A 104 -13.86 -6.18 -0.42
CA ALA A 104 -14.76 -5.30 -1.15
C ALA A 104 -14.00 -4.42 -2.14
N SER A 105 -14.69 -3.88 -3.12
CA SER A 105 -14.20 -2.81 -3.97
C SER A 105 -15.31 -1.89 -4.45
N ALA A 106 -14.98 -0.63 -4.69
CA ALA A 106 -15.91 0.37 -5.22
C ALA A 106 -15.20 1.26 -6.25
N GLU A 107 -15.90 1.61 -7.30
CA GLU A 107 -15.46 2.63 -8.25
C GLU A 107 -15.90 4.00 -7.73
N LEU A 108 -14.95 4.84 -7.35
CA LEU A 108 -15.19 6.10 -6.67
C LEU A 108 -14.78 7.33 -7.49
N MET A 109 -13.91 7.14 -8.47
CA MET A 109 -13.32 8.22 -9.25
C MET A 109 -13.72 8.10 -10.72
N ASP A 110 -13.93 9.24 -11.37
CA ASP A 110 -14.34 9.29 -12.77
C ASP A 110 -13.13 9.26 -13.72
N ALA A 111 -11.99 9.78 -13.27
CA ALA A 111 -10.78 9.92 -14.08
C ALA A 111 -9.60 9.18 -13.46
N GLY A 112 -8.64 8.79 -14.29
CA GLY A 112 -7.39 8.19 -13.86
C GLY A 112 -6.47 9.18 -13.11
N ASN A 113 -5.31 8.68 -12.64
CA ASN A 113 -4.29 9.44 -11.88
C ASN A 113 -4.72 9.81 -10.46
N ASN A 114 -5.25 8.84 -9.75
CA ASN A 114 -5.47 8.89 -8.31
C ASN A 114 -4.18 8.43 -7.58
N TRP A 115 -3.15 9.27 -7.63
CA TRP A 115 -1.81 8.94 -7.09
C TRP A 115 -1.51 9.65 -5.76
N ALA A 116 -2.42 10.47 -5.29
CA ALA A 116 -2.25 11.14 -4.02
C ALA A 116 -2.31 10.13 -2.86
N PRO A 117 -1.54 10.33 -1.79
CA PRO A 117 -1.75 9.62 -0.55
C PRO A 117 -3.20 9.76 -0.10
N ILE A 118 -3.76 8.67 0.40
CA ILE A 118 -5.07 8.68 1.05
C ILE A 118 -4.90 9.00 2.52
N ALA A 119 -5.91 9.59 3.14
CA ALA A 119 -5.91 9.90 4.56
C ALA A 119 -7.18 9.36 5.21
N LEU A 120 -7.06 8.83 6.43
CA LEU A 120 -8.16 8.35 7.23
C LEU A 120 -8.20 9.09 8.57
N SER A 121 -9.34 9.65 8.89
CA SER A 121 -9.59 10.28 10.19
C SER A 121 -11.06 10.11 10.57
N ASP A 122 -11.30 9.64 11.78
CA ASP A 122 -12.64 9.51 12.34
C ASP A 122 -13.62 8.77 11.41
N GLY A 123 -13.17 7.62 10.87
CA GLY A 123 -13.95 6.81 9.94
C GLY A 123 -14.20 7.43 8.56
N LYS A 124 -13.58 8.57 8.28
CA LYS A 124 -13.69 9.27 6.99
C LYS A 124 -12.40 9.11 6.21
N LEU A 125 -12.52 8.47 5.06
CA LEU A 125 -11.42 8.30 4.11
C LEU A 125 -11.46 9.42 3.08
N LEU A 126 -10.34 10.15 2.95
CA LEU A 126 -10.16 11.22 1.98
C LEU A 126 -9.34 10.69 0.81
N ILE A 127 -9.91 10.81 -0.38
CA ILE A 127 -9.28 10.36 -1.63
C ILE A 127 -9.37 11.51 -2.63
N ARG A 128 -8.30 11.77 -3.36
CA ARG A 128 -8.32 12.78 -4.40
C ARG A 128 -7.63 12.33 -5.69
N ASP A 129 -8.15 12.78 -6.80
CA ASP A 129 -7.46 12.82 -8.08
C ASP A 129 -6.92 14.25 -8.38
N GLN A 130 -6.66 14.53 -9.64
CA GLN A 130 -6.17 15.85 -10.07
C GLN A 130 -7.25 16.95 -10.08
N LYS A 131 -8.54 16.58 -9.98
CA LYS A 131 -9.65 17.52 -10.19
C LYS A 131 -10.59 17.61 -8.99
N LYS A 132 -10.75 16.52 -8.23
CA LYS A 132 -11.69 16.45 -7.12
C LYS A 132 -11.13 15.73 -5.91
N LEU A 133 -11.64 16.13 -4.75
CA LEU A 133 -11.51 15.42 -3.47
C LEU A 133 -12.86 14.81 -3.13
N ILE A 134 -12.86 13.56 -2.72
CA ILE A 134 -14.03 12.88 -2.16
C ILE A 134 -13.75 12.44 -0.74
N VAL A 135 -14.81 12.40 0.06
CA VAL A 135 -14.81 11.87 1.42
C VAL A 135 -15.74 10.67 1.46
N VAL A 136 -15.22 9.53 1.88
CA VAL A 136 -15.97 8.27 1.97
C VAL A 136 -16.08 7.86 3.43
N GLN A 137 -17.28 7.58 3.91
CA GLN A 137 -17.48 6.99 5.23
C GLN A 137 -17.12 5.50 5.17
N VAL A 138 -16.09 5.08 5.92
CA VAL A 138 -15.60 3.69 5.94
C VAL A 138 -15.69 3.03 7.32
N GLY A 139 -15.95 3.79 8.37
CA GLY A 139 -16.19 3.29 9.71
C GLY A 139 -17.69 3.10 9.97
N GLN A 140 -18.01 2.30 11.00
CA GLN A 140 -19.38 2.29 11.53
C GLN A 140 -19.70 3.70 12.03
N GLN A 141 -20.84 4.24 11.63
CA GLN A 141 -21.37 5.44 12.29
C GLN A 141 -21.65 5.06 13.74
N GLY A 142 -21.01 5.73 14.68
CA GLY A 142 -21.31 5.56 16.08
C GLY A 142 -22.81 5.69 16.31
N ARG A 143 -23.38 4.70 16.97
CA ARG A 143 -24.77 4.77 17.48
C ARG A 143 -24.84 5.78 18.59
#